data_99b88835559326e75f9f54970a221865
#
_entry.id   99b88835559326e75f9f54970a221865
#
_cell.length_a   1.000
_cell.length_b   1.000
_cell.length_c   1.000
_cell.angle_alpha   90.00
_cell.angle_beta   90.00
_cell.angle_gamma   90.00
#
_symmetry.space_group_name_H-M   'P 1'
#
loop_
_entity.id
_entity.type
_entity.pdbx_description
1 polymer ?
#
loop_
_entity_poly.entity_id
_entity_poly.type
_entity_poly.pdbx_seq_one_letter_code
_entity_poly.pdbx_strand_id
1 'polypeptide(L)'
;MMIVLNILNVNLVLTQILKSLEDLIVVSFIVAGIRLEEDYEKHRIRNVNVDDDPAYLYSDEVMGMSIANQIAGTKAIFNFKRYDEAKPGIISTLGPVLDDVFAGLIAGCMSKIFEE
;
A
#
# COMPACT_ATOMS: atom_id res chain seq x y z
N MET A 1 -13.40 0.24 9.47
CA MET A 1 -13.55 -0.54 10.71
C MET A 1 -12.22 -1.12 11.11
N MET A 2 -11.91 -1.08 12.40
CA MET A 2 -10.67 -1.65 12.88
C MET A 2 -10.89 -3.11 13.30
N ILE A 3 -10.13 -4.03 12.72
CA ILE A 3 -10.20 -5.44 13.07
C ILE A 3 -9.21 -5.71 14.18
N VAL A 4 -9.69 -6.28 15.27
CA VAL A 4 -8.81 -6.72 16.35
C VAL A 4 -8.22 -8.08 15.94
N LEU A 5 -6.92 -8.10 15.69
CA LEU A 5 -6.23 -9.32 15.25
C LEU A 5 -5.81 -10.14 16.46
N ASN A 6 -6.25 -11.40 16.51
CA ASN A 6 -5.70 -12.39 17.42
C ASN A 6 -4.64 -13.24 16.69
N ILE A 7 -4.04 -14.20 17.37
CA ILE A 7 -2.97 -15.03 16.78
C ILE A 7 -3.43 -15.73 15.51
N LEU A 8 -4.64 -16.26 15.48
CA LEU A 8 -5.18 -16.94 14.30
C LEU A 8 -5.34 -15.98 13.13
N ASN A 9 -5.88 -14.78 13.38
CA ASN A 9 -6.07 -13.78 12.36
C ASN A 9 -4.73 -13.26 11.82
N VAL A 10 -3.73 -13.10 12.68
CA VAL A 10 -2.38 -12.71 12.25
C VAL A 10 -1.81 -13.75 11.29
N ASN A 11 -1.97 -15.03 11.57
CA ASN A 11 -1.51 -16.10 10.69
C ASN A 11 -2.22 -16.08 9.34
N LEU A 12 -3.53 -15.81 9.33
CA LEU A 12 -4.28 -15.66 8.08
C LEU A 12 -3.77 -14.49 7.25
N VAL A 13 -3.51 -13.36 7.89
CA VAL A 13 -3.01 -12.17 7.20
C VAL A 13 -1.61 -12.43 6.64
N LEU A 14 -0.72 -13.02 7.42
CA LEU A 14 0.63 -13.34 6.96
C LEU A 14 0.60 -14.30 5.77
N THR A 15 -0.24 -15.31 5.82
CA THR A 15 -0.40 -16.25 4.71
C THR A 15 -0.87 -15.55 3.46
N GLN A 16 -1.82 -14.63 3.57
CA GLN A 16 -2.32 -13.89 2.42
C GLN A 16 -1.26 -12.93 1.87
N ILE A 17 -0.49 -12.26 2.74
CA ILE A 17 0.60 -11.40 2.30
C ILE A 17 1.60 -12.20 1.48
N LEU A 18 2.06 -13.34 2.00
CA LEU A 18 3.01 -14.20 1.29
C LEU A 18 2.46 -14.67 -0.05
N LYS A 19 1.19 -15.03 -0.08
CA LYS A 19 0.54 -15.44 -1.32
C LYS A 19 0.45 -14.30 -2.32
N SER A 20 0.13 -13.10 -1.86
CA SER A 20 0.07 -11.92 -2.73
C SER A 20 1.43 -11.56 -3.30
N LEU A 21 2.50 -11.81 -2.55
CA LEU A 21 3.87 -11.55 -3.02
C LEU A 21 4.33 -12.56 -4.07
N GLU A 22 3.56 -13.59 -4.37
CA GLU A 22 3.80 -14.48 -5.50
C GLU A 22 3.23 -13.91 -6.80
N ASP A 23 2.35 -12.91 -6.72
CA ASP A 23 1.76 -12.28 -7.88
C ASP A 23 2.75 -11.26 -8.47
N LEU A 24 3.18 -11.50 -9.70
CA LEU A 24 4.16 -10.63 -10.37
C LEU A 24 3.66 -9.20 -10.53
N ILE A 25 2.35 -9.01 -10.69
CA ILE A 25 1.78 -7.66 -10.82
C ILE A 25 1.92 -6.92 -9.51
N VAL A 26 1.58 -7.56 -8.39
CA VAL A 26 1.74 -6.97 -7.06
C VAL A 26 3.20 -6.61 -6.81
N VAL A 27 4.11 -7.55 -7.07
CA VAL A 27 5.54 -7.33 -6.84
C VAL A 27 6.07 -6.21 -7.72
N SER A 28 5.63 -6.12 -8.98
CA SER A 28 6.10 -5.06 -9.87
C SER A 28 5.70 -3.67 -9.37
N PHE A 29 4.50 -3.52 -8.81
CA PHE A 29 4.08 -2.25 -8.21
C PHE A 29 4.89 -1.93 -6.95
N ILE A 30 5.20 -2.93 -6.14
CA ILE A 30 6.03 -2.72 -4.93
C ILE A 30 7.43 -2.26 -5.32
N VAL A 31 8.05 -2.93 -6.30
CA VAL A 31 9.38 -2.56 -6.79
C VAL A 31 9.36 -1.14 -7.37
N ALA A 32 8.35 -0.83 -8.17
CA ALA A 32 8.20 0.50 -8.74
C ALA A 32 8.07 1.56 -7.62
N GLY A 33 7.31 1.23 -6.57
CA GLY A 33 7.16 2.12 -5.42
C GLY A 33 8.47 2.37 -4.69
N ILE A 34 9.27 1.33 -4.50
CA ILE A 34 10.59 1.47 -3.87
C ILE A 34 11.50 2.38 -4.69
N ARG A 35 11.51 2.20 -6.01
CA ARG A 35 12.31 3.04 -6.89
C ARG A 35 11.83 4.48 -6.91
N LEU A 36 10.52 4.67 -6.94
CA LEU A 36 9.94 6.01 -6.90
C LEU A 36 10.28 6.72 -5.59
N GLU A 37 10.22 6.01 -4.46
CA GLU A 37 10.59 6.56 -3.16
C GLU A 37 12.05 7.04 -3.16
N GLU A 38 12.95 6.22 -3.68
CA GLU A 38 14.36 6.59 -3.77
C GLU A 38 14.57 7.82 -4.64
N ASP A 39 13.93 7.87 -5.79
CA ASP A 39 14.08 9.00 -6.72
C ASP A 39 13.45 10.26 -6.15
N TYR A 40 12.34 10.13 -5.43
CA TYR A 40 11.70 11.24 -4.72
C TYR A 40 12.64 11.82 -3.65
N GLU A 41 13.18 10.96 -2.80
CA GLU A 41 14.08 11.39 -1.72
C GLU A 41 15.36 12.02 -2.23
N LYS A 42 15.87 11.56 -3.37
CA LYS A 42 17.11 12.04 -3.96
C LYS A 42 16.91 13.18 -4.95
N HIS A 43 15.71 13.76 -4.99
CA HIS A 43 15.37 14.88 -5.87
C HIS A 43 15.59 14.59 -7.36
N ARG A 44 15.36 13.35 -7.77
CA ARG A 44 15.55 12.94 -9.16
C ARG A 44 14.32 13.12 -10.04
N ILE A 45 13.17 13.43 -9.44
CA ILE A 45 11.95 13.61 -10.19
C ILE A 45 11.84 15.07 -10.58
N ARG A 46 11.81 15.31 -11.88
CA ARG A 46 11.77 16.67 -12.42
C ARG A 46 10.47 17.35 -12.04
N ASN A 47 10.57 18.60 -11.61
CA ASN A 47 9.45 19.46 -11.25
C ASN A 47 8.65 18.99 -10.02
N VAL A 48 9.19 18.06 -9.26
CA VAL A 48 8.59 17.67 -7.97
C VAL A 48 9.41 18.23 -6.84
N ASN A 49 8.76 18.99 -5.97
CA ASN A 49 9.38 19.50 -4.76
C ASN A 49 9.08 18.54 -3.62
N VAL A 50 10.12 17.89 -3.11
CA VAL A 50 9.95 16.89 -2.04
C VAL A 50 9.52 17.49 -0.71
N ASP A 51 9.74 18.79 -0.53
CA ASP A 51 9.32 19.48 0.70
C ASP A 51 7.86 19.90 0.65
N ASP A 52 7.28 19.88 -0.54
CA ASP A 52 5.91 20.32 -0.79
C ASP A 52 5.04 19.11 -1.12
N ASP A 53 5.08 18.20 -0.21
CA ASP A 53 4.48 16.88 -0.33
C ASP A 53 3.24 16.88 -1.18
N PRO A 54 3.03 15.88 -1.70
CA PRO A 54 2.37 15.15 -2.75
C PRO A 54 1.20 15.86 -3.39
N ALA A 55 1.08 17.14 -3.23
CA ALA A 55 0.08 17.90 -3.97
C ALA A 55 0.21 17.71 -5.48
N TYR A 56 1.37 17.25 -5.93
CA TYR A 56 1.69 17.14 -7.34
C TYR A 56 2.08 15.73 -7.79
N LEU A 57 2.09 14.77 -6.86
CA LEU A 57 2.46 13.40 -7.18
C LEU A 57 1.35 12.43 -6.74
N TYR A 58 0.65 11.88 -7.69
CA TYR A 58 -0.45 10.93 -7.42
C TYR A 58 -0.09 9.48 -7.72
N SER A 59 1.07 9.23 -8.28
CA SER A 59 1.44 7.88 -8.73
C SER A 59 1.54 6.89 -7.57
N ASP A 60 1.93 7.36 -6.40
CA ASP A 60 1.98 6.55 -5.20
C ASP A 60 0.60 6.04 -4.79
N GLU A 61 -0.41 6.92 -4.81
CA GLU A 61 -1.78 6.53 -4.51
C GLU A 61 -2.33 5.57 -5.57
N VAL A 62 -2.02 5.82 -6.83
CA VAL A 62 -2.44 4.94 -7.93
C VAL A 62 -1.83 3.56 -7.76
N MET A 63 -0.55 3.47 -7.38
CA MET A 63 0.10 2.19 -7.10
C MET A 63 -0.58 1.44 -5.96
N GLY A 64 -0.88 2.15 -4.87
CA GLY A 64 -1.56 1.54 -3.72
C GLY A 64 -2.95 1.02 -4.07
N MET A 65 -3.74 1.83 -4.78
CA MET A 65 -5.05 1.41 -5.24
C MET A 65 -4.98 0.24 -6.21
N SER A 66 -3.98 0.22 -7.09
CA SER A 66 -3.80 -0.85 -8.07
C SER A 66 -3.42 -2.16 -7.39
N ILE A 67 -2.57 -2.12 -6.38
CA ILE A 67 -2.22 -3.31 -5.60
C ILE A 67 -3.46 -3.85 -4.89
N ALA A 68 -4.20 -3.00 -4.20
CA ALA A 68 -5.42 -3.39 -3.52
C ALA A 68 -6.43 -4.02 -4.49
N ASN A 69 -6.62 -3.40 -5.64
CA ASN A 69 -7.53 -3.90 -6.67
C ASN A 69 -7.07 -5.25 -7.22
N GLN A 70 -5.77 -5.41 -7.44
CA GLN A 70 -5.22 -6.67 -7.96
C GLN A 70 -5.44 -7.83 -6.99
N ILE A 71 -5.34 -7.56 -5.69
CA ILE A 71 -5.49 -8.60 -4.67
C ILE A 71 -6.95 -8.96 -4.44
N ALA A 72 -7.82 -7.96 -4.26
CA ALA A 72 -9.19 -8.22 -3.80
C ALA A 72 -10.28 -7.40 -4.49
N GLY A 73 -9.95 -6.72 -5.59
CA GLY A 73 -10.95 -6.02 -6.39
C GLY A 73 -11.32 -4.65 -5.86
N THR A 74 -12.38 -4.08 -6.44
CA THR A 74 -12.80 -2.70 -6.20
C THR A 74 -13.07 -2.41 -4.72
N LYS A 75 -13.63 -3.36 -4.00
CA LYS A 75 -13.92 -3.23 -2.58
C LYS A 75 -12.66 -2.93 -1.76
N ALA A 76 -11.52 -3.49 -2.16
CA ALA A 76 -10.27 -3.27 -1.49
C ALA A 76 -9.77 -1.84 -1.65
N ILE A 77 -10.17 -1.14 -2.72
CA ILE A 77 -9.79 0.26 -2.94
C ILE A 77 -10.39 1.15 -1.84
N PHE A 78 -11.61 0.85 -1.41
CA PHE A 78 -12.22 1.60 -0.30
C PHE A 78 -11.44 1.40 1.01
N ASN A 79 -11.00 0.19 1.27
CA ASN A 79 -10.19 -0.10 2.45
C ASN A 79 -8.80 0.52 2.35
N PHE A 80 -8.24 0.61 1.15
CA PHE A 80 -6.99 1.33 0.94
C PHE A 80 -7.08 2.76 1.46
N LYS A 81 -8.16 3.46 1.15
CA LYS A 81 -8.33 4.83 1.62
C LYS A 81 -8.30 4.93 3.14
N ARG A 82 -8.92 3.99 3.83
CA ARG A 82 -8.92 3.97 5.30
C ARG A 82 -7.51 3.80 5.85
N TYR A 83 -6.72 2.89 5.29
CA TYR A 83 -5.36 2.65 5.74
C TYR A 83 -4.43 3.78 5.37
N ASP A 84 -4.65 4.41 4.23
CA ASP A 84 -3.87 5.57 3.83
C ASP A 84 -4.12 6.76 4.75
N GLU A 85 -5.36 7.01 5.14
CA GLU A 85 -5.70 8.11 6.04
C GLU A 85 -5.26 7.85 7.48
N ALA A 86 -5.51 6.63 7.98
CA ALA A 86 -5.21 6.27 9.36
C ALA A 86 -3.73 5.93 9.60
N LYS A 87 -3.05 5.42 8.57
CA LYS A 87 -1.64 5.01 8.60
C LYS A 87 -1.28 4.18 9.84
N PRO A 88 -2.01 3.05 10.08
CA PRO A 88 -1.78 2.26 11.28
C PRO A 88 -0.44 1.52 11.26
N GLY A 89 0.15 1.36 12.44
CA GLY A 89 1.33 0.52 12.61
C GLY A 89 2.53 1.00 11.82
N ILE A 90 3.18 0.08 11.14
CA ILE A 90 4.40 0.34 10.39
C ILE A 90 4.20 1.32 9.23
N ILE A 91 2.98 1.44 8.71
CA ILE A 91 2.70 2.36 7.60
C ILE A 91 3.06 3.79 7.98
N SER A 92 2.83 4.18 9.22
CA SER A 92 3.13 5.52 9.70
C SER A 92 4.63 5.85 9.72
N THR A 93 5.50 4.85 9.65
CA THR A 93 6.95 5.04 9.68
C THR A 93 7.59 5.03 8.29
N LEU A 94 6.80 4.76 7.25
CA LEU A 94 7.28 4.69 5.88
C LEU A 94 7.32 6.08 5.24
N GLY A 95 8.13 6.21 4.19
CA GLY A 95 8.19 7.43 3.41
C GLY A 95 6.90 7.69 2.62
N PRO A 96 6.79 8.87 1.97
CA PRO A 96 5.52 9.30 1.37
C PRO A 96 5.04 8.45 0.19
N VAL A 97 5.92 7.71 -0.47
CA VAL A 97 5.53 6.82 -1.55
C VAL A 97 5.21 5.43 -1.01
N LEU A 98 6.10 4.89 -0.19
CA LEU A 98 5.95 3.53 0.32
C LEU A 98 4.77 3.38 1.28
N ASP A 99 4.38 4.45 1.98
CA ASP A 99 3.20 4.37 2.85
C ASP A 99 1.95 4.02 2.05
N ASP A 100 1.77 4.60 0.88
CA ASP A 100 0.63 4.30 0.01
C ASP A 100 0.72 2.90 -0.59
N VAL A 101 1.91 2.48 -1.00
CA VAL A 101 2.13 1.15 -1.58
C VAL A 101 1.79 0.07 -0.56
N PHE A 102 2.28 0.21 0.66
CA PHE A 102 2.02 -0.78 1.70
C PHE A 102 0.60 -0.70 2.24
N ALA A 103 0.00 0.49 2.27
CA ALA A 103 -1.43 0.61 2.59
C ALA A 103 -2.28 -0.18 1.61
N GLY A 104 -1.92 -0.13 0.32
CA GLY A 104 -2.61 -0.92 -0.71
C GLY A 104 -2.44 -2.42 -0.52
N LEU A 105 -1.24 -2.87 -0.19
CA LEU A 105 -0.97 -4.28 0.07
C LEU A 105 -1.78 -4.78 1.27
N ILE A 106 -1.75 -4.05 2.37
CA ILE A 106 -2.50 -4.42 3.58
C ILE A 106 -4.00 -4.39 3.32
N ALA A 107 -4.50 -3.34 2.69
CA ALA A 107 -5.93 -3.22 2.38
C ALA A 107 -6.41 -4.37 1.49
N GLY A 108 -5.63 -4.73 0.48
CA GLY A 108 -5.95 -5.85 -0.40
C GLY A 108 -6.02 -7.16 0.37
N CYS A 109 -5.01 -7.44 1.19
CA CYS A 109 -4.96 -8.67 1.95
C CYS A 109 -6.09 -8.76 2.98
N MET A 110 -6.37 -7.67 3.69
CA MET A 110 -7.45 -7.64 4.68
C MET A 110 -8.81 -7.83 4.02
N SER A 111 -9.04 -7.17 2.89
CA SER A 111 -10.29 -7.34 2.13
C SER A 111 -10.47 -8.75 1.62
N LYS A 112 -9.40 -9.38 1.17
CA LYS A 112 -9.43 -10.75 0.65
C LYS A 112 -9.82 -11.75 1.72
N ILE A 113 -9.28 -11.58 2.93
CA ILE A 113 -9.47 -12.54 4.03
C ILE A 113 -10.80 -12.30 4.72
N PHE A 114 -11.15 -11.06 5.01
CA PHE A 114 -12.28 -10.71 5.87
C PHE A 114 -13.51 -10.24 5.11
N GLU A 115 -13.43 -10.13 3.81
CA GLU A 115 -14.54 -9.72 2.95
C GLU A 115 -15.18 -8.39 3.34
N GLU A 116 -14.37 -7.48 3.80
CA GLU A 116 -14.84 -6.14 4.21
C GLU A 116 -15.16 -5.22 3.07
#